data_e5c22da451b59271f7a67e2528973cde
#
_entry.id   e5c22da451b59271f7a67e2528973cde
#
_cell.length_a   1.000
_cell.length_b   1.000
_cell.length_c   1.000
_cell.angle_alpha   90.00
_cell.angle_beta   90.00
_cell.angle_gamma   90.00
#
_symmetry.space_group_name_H-M   'P 1'
#
loop_
_entity.id
_entity.type
_entity.pdbx_description
1 polymer ?
#
loop_
_entity_poly.entity_id
_entity_poly.type
_entity_poly.pdbx_seq_one_letter_code
_entity_poly.pdbx_strand_id
1 'polypeptide(L)'
;MKKIFLRIVLLLILANVGFGDVIQILGSNYSIYKGNVYYGNEILEGANPKTAELIGFSLLKDDKNVYYMGEKIKDVKIKNFEKLGQNYWKNENKIYYRDKKIEN
;
A
#
# COMPACT_ATOMS: atom_id res chain seq x y z
N MET A 1 14.67 -3.94 2.19
CA MET A 1 15.13 -3.90 3.49
C MET A 1 15.77 -2.63 3.82
N LYS A 2 16.87 -2.32 3.23
CA LYS A 2 17.55 -1.12 3.54
C LYS A 2 16.80 0.13 3.22
N LYS A 3 16.02 0.10 2.15
CA LYS A 3 15.23 1.26 1.80
C LYS A 3 14.19 1.58 2.84
N ILE A 4 13.58 0.54 3.37
CA ILE A 4 12.57 0.74 4.39
C ILE A 4 13.22 1.30 5.64
N PHE A 5 14.40 0.81 5.95
CA PHE A 5 15.11 1.28 7.11
C PHE A 5 15.42 2.77 7.00
N LEU A 6 15.85 3.22 5.83
CA LEU A 6 16.15 4.62 5.64
C LEU A 6 14.92 5.49 5.83
N ARG A 7 13.80 5.03 5.33
CA ARG A 7 12.58 5.81 5.50
C ARG A 7 12.18 5.92 6.96
N ILE A 8 12.37 4.86 7.69
CA ILE A 8 12.04 4.88 9.10
C ILE A 8 12.92 5.87 9.84
N VAL A 9 14.20 5.88 9.52
CA VAL A 9 15.11 6.82 10.14
C VAL A 9 14.69 8.25 9.86
N LEU A 10 14.32 8.52 8.62
CA LEU A 10 13.90 9.86 8.26
C LEU A 10 12.66 10.28 9.03
N LEU A 11 11.72 9.38 9.16
CA LEU A 11 10.51 9.68 9.90
C LEU A 11 10.79 9.97 11.37
N LEU A 12 11.73 9.24 11.94
CA LEU A 12 12.08 9.47 13.33
C LEU A 12 12.65 10.86 13.53
N ILE A 13 13.43 11.31 12.59
CA ILE A 13 13.99 12.66 12.67
C ILE A 13 12.86 13.67 12.67
N LEU A 14 11.87 13.46 11.88
CA LEU A 14 10.75 14.38 11.77
C LEU A 14 9.82 14.32 12.95
N ALA A 15 9.95 13.31 13.79
CA ALA A 15 9.06 13.16 14.93
C ALA A 15 9.12 14.36 15.87
N ASN A 16 10.24 15.06 15.89
CA ASN A 16 10.39 16.18 16.78
C ASN A 16 9.58 17.41 16.38
N VAL A 17 9.05 17.40 15.18
CA VAL A 17 8.31 18.54 14.66
C VAL A 17 6.85 18.22 14.43
N GLY A 18 6.31 17.29 15.20
CA GLY A 18 4.90 16.97 15.05
C GLY A 18 4.69 15.93 13.98
N PHE A 19 5.08 14.73 14.30
CA PHE A 19 5.03 13.64 13.34
C PHE A 19 3.65 13.45 12.71
N GLY A 20 2.57 13.69 13.47
CA GLY A 20 1.23 13.52 12.96
C GLY A 20 0.86 14.47 11.84
N ASP A 21 1.62 15.57 11.70
CA ASP A 21 1.34 16.56 10.67
C ASP A 21 2.15 16.35 9.41
N VAL A 22 2.94 15.29 9.35
CA VAL A 22 3.78 15.01 8.20
C VAL A 22 3.03 14.11 7.24
N ILE A 23 3.01 14.50 5.97
CA ILE A 23 2.41 13.68 4.92
C ILE A 23 3.48 12.76 4.37
N GLN A 24 3.20 11.47 4.34
CA GLN A 24 4.09 10.51 3.73
C GLN A 24 3.57 10.13 2.36
N ILE A 25 4.31 10.48 1.33
CA ILE A 25 3.91 10.17 -0.04
C ILE A 25 4.36 8.76 -0.39
N LEU A 26 3.41 7.93 -0.78
CA LEU A 26 3.73 6.56 -1.19
C LEU A 26 3.94 6.45 -2.68
N GLY A 27 3.28 7.30 -3.46
CA GLY A 27 3.34 7.26 -4.91
C GLY A 27 1.98 6.90 -5.48
N SER A 28 1.81 7.09 -6.77
CA SER A 28 0.57 6.77 -7.49
C SER A 28 -0.67 7.34 -6.81
N ASN A 29 -0.57 8.55 -6.29
CA ASN A 29 -1.66 9.22 -5.60
C ASN A 29 -1.95 8.71 -4.19
N TYR A 30 -1.17 7.77 -3.69
CA TYR A 30 -1.37 7.29 -2.33
C TYR A 30 -0.49 8.05 -1.36
N SER A 31 -1.04 8.37 -0.20
CA SER A 31 -0.29 9.05 0.85
C SER A 31 -0.84 8.64 2.21
N ILE A 32 -0.08 8.94 3.24
CA ILE A 32 -0.48 8.68 4.61
C ILE A 32 -0.41 10.00 5.36
N TYR A 33 -1.49 10.32 6.08
CA TYR A 33 -1.54 11.55 6.84
C TYR A 33 -2.44 11.33 8.05
N LYS A 34 -1.93 11.68 9.21
CA LYS A 34 -2.67 11.58 10.48
C LYS A 34 -3.34 10.22 10.66
N GLY A 35 -2.60 9.17 10.39
CA GLY A 35 -3.07 7.81 10.65
C GLY A 35 -4.03 7.26 9.63
N ASN A 36 -4.20 7.93 8.51
CA ASN A 36 -5.07 7.45 7.45
C ASN A 36 -4.32 7.33 6.15
N VAL A 37 -4.73 6.37 5.34
CA VAL A 37 -4.23 6.24 3.98
C VAL A 37 -5.19 6.98 3.07
N TYR A 38 -4.64 7.75 2.15
CA TYR A 38 -5.42 8.52 1.19
C TYR A 38 -5.12 8.09 -0.23
N TYR A 39 -6.13 8.19 -1.06
CA TYR A 39 -5.94 8.14 -2.49
C TYR A 39 -6.43 9.48 -3.03
N GLY A 40 -5.52 10.29 -3.53
CA GLY A 40 -5.87 11.67 -3.85
C GLY A 40 -6.28 12.38 -2.58
N ASN A 41 -7.46 12.97 -2.58
CA ASN A 41 -7.97 13.72 -1.45
C ASN A 41 -8.89 12.91 -0.55
N GLU A 42 -9.11 11.65 -0.85
CA GLU A 42 -10.10 10.86 -0.14
C GLU A 42 -9.47 9.80 0.73
N ILE A 43 -10.05 9.59 1.88
CA ILE A 43 -9.57 8.55 2.78
C ILE A 43 -9.89 7.19 2.19
N LEU A 44 -8.90 6.33 2.17
CA LEU A 44 -9.07 4.95 1.74
C LEU A 44 -9.52 4.15 2.94
N GLU A 45 -10.82 3.98 3.06
CA GLU A 45 -11.40 3.38 4.25
C GLU A 45 -10.88 1.97 4.47
N GLY A 46 -10.50 1.70 5.70
CA GLY A 46 -10.07 0.37 6.07
C GLY A 46 -8.62 0.05 5.77
N ALA A 47 -7.93 0.92 5.05
CA ALA A 47 -6.52 0.67 4.75
C ALA A 47 -5.67 0.92 5.98
N ASN A 48 -4.71 0.03 6.20
CA ASN A 48 -3.85 0.11 7.36
C ASN A 48 -2.59 0.89 7.03
N PRO A 49 -2.42 2.10 7.59
CA PRO A 49 -1.25 2.90 7.25
C PRO A 49 0.07 2.28 7.69
N LYS A 50 0.03 1.40 8.66
CA LYS A 50 1.26 0.79 9.15
C LYS A 50 1.82 -0.25 8.21
N THR A 51 0.97 -0.84 7.38
CA THR A 51 1.40 -1.90 6.48
C THR A 51 1.18 -1.55 5.02
N ALA A 52 0.66 -0.37 4.72
CA ALA A 52 0.39 0.04 3.36
C ALA A 52 1.67 0.11 2.54
N GLU A 53 1.65 -0.51 1.39
CA GLU A 53 2.83 -0.60 0.55
C GLU A 53 2.44 -0.57 -0.92
N LEU A 54 3.11 0.29 -1.68
CA LEU A 54 2.86 0.36 -3.11
C LEU A 54 3.55 -0.81 -3.79
N ILE A 55 2.80 -1.61 -4.55
CA ILE A 55 3.36 -2.80 -5.18
C ILE A 55 3.31 -2.74 -6.70
N GLY A 56 2.77 -1.67 -7.27
CA GLY A 56 2.72 -1.49 -8.70
C GLY A 56 2.06 -0.17 -9.02
N PHE A 57 1.72 0.05 -10.25
CA PHE A 57 1.08 1.29 -10.65
C PHE A 57 -0.31 1.39 -10.02
N SER A 58 -0.51 2.37 -9.18
CA SER A 58 -1.75 2.58 -8.43
C SER A 58 -2.20 1.35 -7.66
N LEU A 59 -1.29 0.43 -7.39
CA LEU A 59 -1.60 -0.84 -6.78
C LEU A 59 -0.98 -0.87 -5.39
N LEU A 60 -1.81 -0.89 -4.37
CA LEU A 60 -1.40 -0.82 -2.99
C LEU A 60 -1.87 -2.05 -2.24
N LYS A 61 -1.08 -2.53 -1.31
CA LYS A 61 -1.54 -3.58 -0.42
C LYS A 61 -1.27 -3.20 1.02
N ASP A 62 -2.06 -3.75 1.91
CA ASP A 62 -1.75 -3.67 3.33
C ASP A 62 -1.76 -5.10 3.88
N ASP A 63 -1.96 -5.24 5.17
CA ASP A 63 -1.91 -6.57 5.78
C ASP A 63 -3.15 -7.41 5.50
N LYS A 64 -4.17 -6.83 4.89
CA LYS A 64 -5.43 -7.55 4.68
C LYS A 64 -5.93 -7.53 3.25
N ASN A 65 -5.70 -6.45 2.54
CA ASN A 65 -6.35 -6.25 1.24
C ASN A 65 -5.40 -5.69 0.21
N VAL A 66 -5.84 -5.75 -1.04
CA VAL A 66 -5.15 -5.11 -2.15
C VAL A 66 -6.11 -4.08 -2.73
N TYR A 67 -5.55 -2.93 -3.11
CA TYR A 67 -6.33 -1.80 -3.62
C TYR A 67 -5.77 -1.38 -4.97
N TYR A 68 -6.65 -1.05 -5.88
CA TYR A 68 -6.23 -0.56 -7.17
C TYR A 68 -6.97 0.74 -7.49
N MET A 69 -6.19 1.78 -7.76
CA MET A 69 -6.74 3.12 -8.04
C MET A 69 -7.72 3.56 -6.97
N GLY A 70 -7.35 3.31 -5.73
CA GLY A 70 -8.13 3.78 -4.60
C GLY A 70 -9.32 2.92 -4.24
N GLU A 71 -9.48 1.76 -4.84
CA GLU A 71 -10.61 0.89 -4.54
C GLU A 71 -10.13 -0.50 -4.15
N LYS A 72 -10.76 -1.05 -3.12
CA LYS A 72 -10.42 -2.38 -2.67
C LYS A 72 -10.84 -3.40 -3.72
N ILE A 73 -9.95 -4.32 -4.04
CA ILE A 73 -10.27 -5.39 -4.96
C ILE A 73 -11.13 -6.40 -4.24
N LYS A 74 -12.28 -6.68 -4.80
CA LYS A 74 -13.25 -7.56 -4.16
C LYS A 74 -12.75 -8.99 -4.09
N ASP A 75 -13.15 -9.66 -3.02
CA ASP A 75 -12.91 -11.08 -2.85
C ASP A 75 -11.44 -11.46 -2.78
N VAL A 76 -10.60 -10.51 -2.39
CA VAL A 76 -9.20 -10.77 -2.19
C VAL A 76 -8.87 -10.53 -0.73
N LYS A 77 -8.35 -11.56 -0.07
CA LYS A 77 -7.79 -11.43 1.27
C LYS A 77 -6.35 -11.86 1.17
N ILE A 78 -5.47 -11.08 1.75
CA ILE A 78 -4.05 -11.39 1.67
C ILE A 78 -3.77 -12.72 2.33
N LYS A 79 -3.23 -13.65 1.55
CA LYS A 79 -2.83 -14.94 2.06
C LYS A 79 -1.77 -15.49 1.14
N ASN A 80 -0.58 -15.72 1.70
CA ASN A 80 0.53 -16.19 0.90
C ASN A 80 0.79 -15.27 -0.29
N PHE A 81 0.76 -13.96 0.00
CA PHE A 81 0.97 -12.96 -1.03
C PHE A 81 2.40 -13.00 -1.52
N GLU A 82 2.55 -12.87 -2.83
CA GLU A 82 3.87 -12.82 -3.44
C GLU A 82 3.85 -11.85 -4.60
N LYS A 83 4.79 -10.90 -4.60
CA LYS A 83 4.92 -9.97 -5.71
C LYS A 83 5.74 -10.68 -6.78
N LEU A 84 5.17 -10.88 -7.95
CA LEU A 84 5.82 -11.59 -9.03
C LEU A 84 6.61 -10.66 -9.93
N GLY A 85 6.20 -9.40 -10.00
CA GLY A 85 6.87 -8.42 -10.83
C GLY A 85 6.09 -7.15 -10.72
N GLN A 86 6.43 -6.16 -11.55
CA GLN A 86 5.70 -4.92 -11.50
C GLN A 86 4.28 -5.15 -11.98
N ASN A 87 3.29 -4.84 -11.15
CA ASN A 87 1.88 -5.01 -11.43
C ASN A 87 1.38 -6.44 -11.44
N TYR A 88 2.28 -7.43 -11.28
CA TYR A 88 1.87 -8.83 -11.20
C TYR A 88 2.04 -9.33 -9.78
N TRP A 89 1.05 -10.03 -9.28
CA TRP A 89 1.10 -10.56 -7.93
C TRP A 89 0.29 -11.85 -7.83
N LYS A 90 0.59 -12.60 -6.81
CA LYS A 90 -0.02 -13.89 -6.57
C LYS A 90 -0.58 -13.91 -5.17
N ASN A 91 -1.75 -14.48 -5.03
CA ASN A 91 -2.36 -14.66 -3.73
C ASN A 91 -2.96 -16.06 -3.71
N GLU A 92 -2.42 -16.90 -2.85
CA GLU A 92 -2.72 -18.31 -2.86
C GLU A 92 -2.33 -18.89 -4.23
N ASN A 93 -3.29 -19.44 -4.96
CA ASN A 93 -2.99 -20.01 -6.28
C ASN A 93 -3.41 -19.09 -7.41
N LYS A 94 -3.82 -17.89 -7.09
CA LYS A 94 -4.38 -16.97 -8.09
C LYS A 94 -3.35 -15.95 -8.49
N ILE A 95 -3.22 -15.73 -9.78
CA ILE A 95 -2.28 -14.75 -10.31
C ILE A 95 -3.06 -13.58 -10.87
N TYR A 96 -2.58 -12.38 -10.56
CA TYR A 96 -3.27 -11.15 -10.93
C TYR A 96 -2.34 -10.23 -11.69
N TYR A 97 -2.93 -9.47 -12.61
CA TYR A 97 -2.29 -8.31 -13.20
C TYR A 97 -3.11 -7.11 -12.76
N ARG A 98 -2.49 -6.28 -11.93
CA ARG A 98 -3.19 -5.15 -11.31
C ARG A 98 -4.42 -5.67 -10.56
N ASP A 99 -5.62 -5.30 -11.00
CA ASP A 99 -6.83 -5.75 -10.31
C ASP A 99 -7.51 -6.93 -10.98
N LYS A 100 -6.91 -7.50 -12.00
CA LYS A 100 -7.55 -8.57 -12.76
C LYS A 100 -6.89 -9.91 -12.52
N LYS A 101 -7.72 -10.89 -12.18
CA LYS A 101 -7.22 -12.23 -12.02
C LYS A 101 -6.98 -12.82 -13.41
N ILE A 102 -5.79 -13.33 -13.63
CA ILE A 102 -5.43 -13.88 -14.94
C ILE A 102 -5.23 -15.38 -14.91
N GLU A 103 -5.07 -15.96 -13.72
CA GLU A 103 -4.86 -17.39 -13.65
C GLU A 103 -5.07 -17.89 -12.22
N ASN A 104 -5.60 -19.09 -12.10
CA ASN A 104 -5.80 -19.73 -10.81
C ASN A 104 -4.62 -20.58 -10.42
#